data_281d48db934f89a096fa693197c7d6a1
#
_entry.id   281d48db934f89a096fa693197c7d6a1
#
_cell.length_a   1.000
_cell.length_b   1.000
_cell.length_c   1.000
_cell.angle_alpha   90.00
_cell.angle_beta   90.00
_cell.angle_gamma   90.00
#
_symmetry.space_group_name_H-M   'P 1'
#
loop_
_entity.id
_entity.type
_entity.pdbx_description
1 polymer ?
#
loop_
_entity_poly.entity_id
_entity_poly.type
_entity_poly.pdbx_seq_one_letter_code
_entity_poly.pdbx_strand_id
1 'polypeptide(L)'
;MAISDDEIAQVRAATDIVALISEQVALKKSGTRWGGLCPFHGEKTPSFSVNAQEGIYYCFGCRASGDQITWVREMLHMDFMEAVRFLADKAGIELHEDDKSGPARKDKQEFMSAMDKAVTWYHERLLTGKDARDAREYLKSRGINGEIARQFRLGWAPDEWDGLANALSLNEKVLLGTGLGFVNKRGRRQDSLRARIIFPIFDPTGKAIAVGGRILPAAADVVRPDGRTEPKYKNSPETPIYSKRRTLYALNWAKEDIIKSGEIIVCEGYTDVIAFFMAGMPRAVATCGTALGEEHFRTMRNFAKRIVLAYDADSAGQSAAASVYQWEKQHEVDVAVARLPKGTDPAELAQKDPAALRDAIANAVPFLQFRLERVLEAANLATAEGRARGAEAALAVLAEHPNDLVRDQYVLQVADRLRLEVSALRPKVAEAVRSGTRKLIDNEPPSENEPQQRAPLSPMPRPGLEALRLCVHAQPAIKERFVIHYFINEIQREIFEGISSGHAISDVIEKLSQQGEEEAAQVLSEIVVSELDRDYSEREVSAVIAQLLRAATTEELKNVERELREGTIAPDVAMATIRDVKIRIDLLGGAQAADAEQD
;
A
#
# COMPACT_ATOMS: atom_id res chain seq x y z
N MET A 1 -8.99 21.37 -2.96
CA MET A 1 -8.51 21.89 -4.22
C MET A 1 -9.16 21.14 -5.31
N ALA A 2 -9.60 21.86 -6.30
CA ALA A 2 -9.85 21.21 -7.56
C ALA A 2 -9.03 21.98 -8.60
N ILE A 3 -8.04 21.32 -9.17
CA ILE A 3 -7.66 21.58 -10.55
C ILE A 3 -8.94 21.25 -11.30
N SER A 4 -9.36 22.09 -12.23
CA SER A 4 -10.59 21.81 -12.98
C SER A 4 -10.42 20.50 -13.76
N ASP A 5 -11.54 19.77 -13.96
CA ASP A 5 -11.52 18.53 -14.77
C ASP A 5 -10.98 18.81 -16.18
N ASP A 6 -11.22 20.01 -16.71
CA ASP A 6 -10.69 20.46 -18.01
C ASP A 6 -9.14 20.56 -18.00
N GLU A 7 -8.54 21.06 -16.92
CA GLU A 7 -7.08 21.13 -16.81
C GLU A 7 -6.45 19.76 -16.62
N ILE A 8 -7.10 18.86 -15.86
CA ILE A 8 -6.69 17.47 -15.72
C ILE A 8 -6.73 16.77 -17.08
N ALA A 9 -7.81 16.96 -17.85
CA ALA A 9 -7.92 16.43 -19.20
C ALA A 9 -6.86 17.00 -20.14
N GLN A 10 -6.53 18.29 -20.02
CA GLN A 10 -5.45 18.94 -20.77
C GLN A 10 -4.07 18.33 -20.44
N VAL A 11 -3.78 18.09 -19.16
CA VAL A 11 -2.52 17.46 -18.74
C VAL A 11 -2.41 16.03 -19.30
N ARG A 12 -3.50 15.25 -19.26
CA ARG A 12 -3.55 13.91 -19.87
C ARG A 12 -3.29 13.98 -21.38
N ALA A 13 -3.99 14.84 -22.09
CA ALA A 13 -3.87 14.97 -23.54
C ALA A 13 -2.47 15.43 -23.98
N ALA A 14 -1.79 16.25 -23.18
CA ALA A 14 -0.45 16.75 -23.46
C ALA A 14 0.66 15.74 -23.09
N THR A 15 0.35 14.71 -22.33
CA THR A 15 1.34 13.71 -21.85
C THR A 15 1.33 12.47 -22.73
N ASP A 16 2.40 12.24 -23.48
CA ASP A 16 2.61 10.98 -24.21
C ASP A 16 2.91 9.85 -23.22
N ILE A 17 1.94 8.94 -23.04
CA ILE A 17 2.04 7.80 -22.13
C ILE A 17 3.17 6.84 -22.52
N VAL A 18 3.45 6.68 -23.82
CA VAL A 18 4.52 5.78 -24.29
C VAL A 18 5.88 6.37 -23.96
N ALA A 19 6.08 7.66 -24.19
CA ALA A 19 7.31 8.36 -23.82
C ALA A 19 7.52 8.31 -22.29
N LEU A 20 6.47 8.59 -21.51
CA LEU A 20 6.50 8.56 -20.05
C LEU A 20 6.89 7.18 -19.50
N ILE A 21 6.25 6.12 -19.98
CA ILE A 21 6.51 4.74 -19.53
C ILE A 21 7.88 4.25 -20.00
N SER A 22 8.31 4.66 -21.21
CA SER A 22 9.60 4.26 -21.78
C SER A 22 10.82 4.75 -20.98
N GLU A 23 10.64 5.73 -20.10
CA GLU A 23 11.70 6.17 -19.18
C GLU A 23 12.10 5.07 -18.18
N GLN A 24 11.22 4.09 -17.92
CA GLN A 24 11.44 3.05 -16.92
C GLN A 24 11.24 1.63 -17.45
N VAL A 25 10.51 1.47 -18.55
CA VAL A 25 10.18 0.18 -19.15
C VAL A 25 10.60 0.16 -20.60
N ALA A 26 11.35 -0.86 -21.02
CA ALA A 26 11.71 -1.08 -22.41
C ALA A 26 10.50 -1.53 -23.22
N LEU A 27 9.79 -0.59 -23.84
CA LEU A 27 8.62 -0.85 -24.68
C LEU A 27 9.02 -1.18 -26.12
N LYS A 28 8.34 -2.18 -26.71
CA LYS A 28 8.44 -2.54 -28.13
C LYS A 28 7.08 -2.39 -28.79
N LYS A 29 7.07 -1.74 -29.97
CA LYS A 29 5.83 -1.56 -30.73
C LYS A 29 5.38 -2.90 -31.33
N SER A 30 4.13 -3.23 -31.17
CA SER A 30 3.47 -4.41 -31.75
C SER A 30 2.09 -3.99 -32.26
N GLY A 31 1.93 -3.88 -33.57
CA GLY A 31 0.71 -3.34 -34.19
C GLY A 31 0.43 -1.89 -33.74
N THR A 32 -0.76 -1.66 -33.20
CA THR A 32 -1.21 -0.36 -32.66
C THR A 32 -0.75 -0.11 -31.23
N ARG A 33 -0.11 -1.08 -30.57
CA ARG A 33 0.23 -1.08 -29.15
C ARG A 33 1.71 -1.16 -28.89
N TRP A 34 2.06 -0.98 -27.61
CA TRP A 34 3.41 -1.11 -27.12
C TRP A 34 3.44 -2.15 -25.99
N GLY A 35 4.33 -3.14 -26.09
CA GLY A 35 4.47 -4.21 -25.12
C GLY A 35 5.83 -4.20 -24.42
N GLY A 36 5.88 -4.64 -23.18
CA GLY A 36 7.10 -4.73 -22.38
C GLY A 36 6.96 -5.65 -21.18
N LEU A 37 8.03 -5.77 -20.38
CA LEU A 37 7.97 -6.43 -19.09
C LEU A 37 7.30 -5.50 -18.07
N CYS A 38 6.43 -6.04 -17.25
CA CYS A 38 5.70 -5.27 -16.25
C CYS A 38 6.63 -4.79 -15.12
N PRO A 39 6.60 -3.52 -14.74
CA PRO A 39 7.39 -3.01 -13.62
C PRO A 39 6.75 -3.31 -12.25
N PHE A 40 5.45 -3.70 -12.24
CA PHE A 40 4.70 -3.93 -11.01
C PHE A 40 4.80 -5.37 -10.50
N HIS A 41 5.28 -6.33 -11.31
CA HIS A 41 5.55 -7.70 -10.90
C HIS A 41 6.71 -8.31 -11.66
N GLY A 42 7.34 -9.32 -11.09
CA GLY A 42 8.47 -10.02 -11.71
C GLY A 42 8.01 -11.03 -12.76
N GLU A 43 8.39 -10.82 -14.04
CA GLU A 43 8.07 -11.72 -15.14
C GLU A 43 9.22 -11.86 -16.12
N LYS A 44 9.21 -12.95 -16.91
CA LYS A 44 10.21 -13.19 -17.97
C LYS A 44 9.64 -13.02 -19.37
N THR A 45 8.33 -13.13 -19.52
CA THR A 45 7.60 -12.94 -20.78
C THR A 45 6.79 -11.67 -20.70
N PRO A 46 6.84 -10.78 -21.71
CA PRO A 46 6.10 -9.52 -21.69
C PRO A 46 4.59 -9.75 -21.55
N SER A 47 3.99 -9.18 -20.50
CA SER A 47 2.53 -9.15 -20.30
C SER A 47 2.00 -7.72 -20.11
N PHE A 48 2.87 -6.74 -20.14
CA PHE A 48 2.51 -5.33 -20.01
C PHE A 48 2.25 -4.71 -21.39
N SER A 49 1.11 -4.06 -21.55
CA SER A 49 0.67 -3.45 -22.81
C SER A 49 0.22 -2.01 -22.60
N VAL A 50 0.55 -1.14 -23.57
CA VAL A 50 0.18 0.28 -23.55
C VAL A 50 -0.55 0.61 -24.85
N ASN A 51 -1.75 1.19 -24.71
CA ASN A 51 -2.52 1.77 -25.81
C ASN A 51 -2.23 3.28 -25.88
N ALA A 52 -1.46 3.69 -26.88
CA ALA A 52 -1.06 5.08 -27.04
C ALA A 52 -2.22 6.01 -27.41
N GLN A 53 -3.25 5.50 -28.11
CA GLN A 53 -4.40 6.30 -28.56
C GLN A 53 -5.32 6.65 -27.41
N GLU A 54 -5.58 5.67 -26.53
CA GLU A 54 -6.45 5.85 -25.35
C GLU A 54 -5.69 6.35 -24.12
N GLY A 55 -4.35 6.40 -24.17
CA GLY A 55 -3.54 6.84 -23.03
C GLY A 55 -3.59 5.91 -21.82
N ILE A 56 -3.72 4.59 -22.03
CA ILE A 56 -3.94 3.60 -20.97
C ILE A 56 -2.91 2.48 -21.08
N TYR A 57 -2.45 1.99 -19.91
CA TYR A 57 -1.69 0.75 -19.81
C TYR A 57 -2.48 -0.33 -19.08
N TYR A 58 -2.16 -1.59 -19.39
CA TYR A 58 -2.70 -2.77 -18.70
C TYR A 58 -1.67 -3.90 -18.67
N CYS A 59 -1.57 -4.60 -17.55
CA CYS A 59 -0.74 -5.80 -17.40
C CYS A 59 -1.61 -7.05 -17.34
N PHE A 60 -1.50 -7.96 -18.31
CA PHE A 60 -2.23 -9.22 -18.35
C PHE A 60 -1.77 -10.24 -17.29
N GLY A 61 -0.59 -10.02 -16.67
CA GLY A 61 -0.07 -10.86 -15.58
C GLY A 61 -0.65 -10.49 -14.22
N CYS A 62 -0.44 -9.24 -13.76
CA CYS A 62 -0.85 -8.79 -12.43
C CYS A 62 -2.10 -7.88 -12.42
N ARG A 63 -2.68 -7.58 -13.59
CA ARG A 63 -3.86 -6.72 -13.78
C ARG A 63 -3.66 -5.25 -13.38
N ALA A 64 -2.43 -4.80 -13.15
CA ALA A 64 -2.15 -3.39 -12.96
C ALA A 64 -2.57 -2.60 -14.19
N SER A 65 -3.33 -1.53 -14.02
CA SER A 65 -3.89 -0.72 -15.10
C SER A 65 -4.00 0.74 -14.69
N GLY A 66 -4.05 1.64 -15.69
CA GLY A 66 -4.26 3.05 -15.44
C GLY A 66 -3.86 3.93 -16.62
N ASP A 67 -3.97 5.24 -16.41
CA ASP A 67 -3.55 6.31 -17.31
C ASP A 67 -2.18 6.89 -16.92
N GLN A 68 -1.80 8.01 -17.52
CA GLN A 68 -0.55 8.72 -17.24
C GLN A 68 -0.46 9.18 -15.77
N ILE A 69 -1.58 9.62 -15.20
CA ILE A 69 -1.62 10.10 -13.81
C ILE A 69 -1.47 8.92 -12.86
N THR A 70 -2.21 7.83 -13.11
CA THR A 70 -2.10 6.58 -12.34
C THR A 70 -0.69 6.00 -12.43
N TRP A 71 -0.06 6.03 -13.61
CA TRP A 71 1.33 5.61 -13.78
C TRP A 71 2.27 6.38 -12.86
N VAL A 72 2.20 7.71 -12.85
CA VAL A 72 3.06 8.54 -12.01
C VAL A 72 2.79 8.30 -10.53
N ARG A 73 1.52 8.14 -10.15
CA ARG A 73 1.14 7.81 -8.76
C ARG A 73 1.77 6.51 -8.28
N GLU A 74 1.65 5.45 -9.09
CA GLU A 74 2.15 4.12 -8.73
C GLU A 74 3.70 4.05 -8.76
N MET A 75 4.32 4.63 -9.79
CA MET A 75 5.78 4.55 -9.97
C MET A 75 6.57 5.53 -9.10
N LEU A 76 6.04 6.73 -8.85
CA LEU A 76 6.71 7.76 -8.05
C LEU A 76 6.09 7.91 -6.64
N HIS A 77 5.04 7.12 -6.34
CA HIS A 77 4.34 7.12 -5.05
C HIS A 77 3.83 8.51 -4.63
N MET A 78 3.29 9.22 -5.61
CA MET A 78 2.70 10.54 -5.45
C MET A 78 1.19 10.45 -5.19
N ASP A 79 0.62 11.45 -4.51
CA ASP A 79 -0.84 11.59 -4.48
C ASP A 79 -1.36 12.08 -5.86
N PHE A 80 -2.68 11.98 -6.07
CA PHE A 80 -3.29 12.34 -7.36
C PHE A 80 -2.92 13.77 -7.82
N MET A 81 -3.00 14.72 -6.91
CA MET A 81 -2.72 16.13 -7.21
C MET A 81 -1.24 16.42 -7.44
N GLU A 82 -0.36 15.68 -6.74
CA GLU A 82 1.08 15.74 -6.95
C GLU A 82 1.45 15.19 -8.32
N ALA A 83 0.82 14.08 -8.74
CA ALA A 83 1.02 13.48 -10.06
C ALA A 83 0.54 14.40 -11.19
N VAL A 84 -0.64 15.03 -11.04
CA VAL A 84 -1.14 16.01 -12.02
C VAL A 84 -0.18 17.19 -12.18
N ARG A 85 0.33 17.75 -11.07
CA ARG A 85 1.31 18.85 -11.13
C ARG A 85 2.64 18.42 -11.77
N PHE A 86 3.13 17.25 -11.39
CA PHE A 86 4.35 16.69 -11.97
C PHE A 86 4.24 16.57 -13.49
N LEU A 87 3.11 16.07 -13.97
CA LEU A 87 2.86 15.95 -15.41
C LEU A 87 2.65 17.30 -16.08
N ALA A 88 1.97 18.24 -15.43
CA ALA A 88 1.78 19.60 -15.92
C ALA A 88 3.12 20.34 -16.07
N ASP A 89 3.98 20.27 -15.04
CA ASP A 89 5.33 20.84 -15.07
C ASP A 89 6.15 20.24 -16.22
N LYS A 90 6.07 18.91 -16.41
CA LYS A 90 6.76 18.18 -17.47
C LYS A 90 6.23 18.54 -18.87
N ALA A 91 4.93 18.82 -18.99
CA ALA A 91 4.28 19.23 -20.23
C ALA A 91 4.35 20.76 -20.49
N GLY A 92 4.88 21.55 -19.54
CA GLY A 92 4.92 23.02 -19.63
C GLY A 92 3.55 23.68 -19.52
N ILE A 93 2.59 23.05 -18.82
CA ILE A 93 1.23 23.55 -18.62
C ILE A 93 1.18 24.30 -17.29
N GLU A 94 0.81 25.59 -17.35
CA GLU A 94 0.47 26.34 -16.15
C GLU A 94 -0.93 25.96 -15.70
N LEU A 95 -1.02 25.34 -14.51
CA LEU A 95 -2.31 25.02 -13.88
C LEU A 95 -2.86 26.28 -13.20
N HIS A 96 -4.05 26.70 -13.56
CA HIS A 96 -4.78 27.77 -12.90
C HIS A 96 -5.51 27.15 -11.70
N GLU A 97 -4.86 27.19 -10.58
CA GLU A 97 -5.48 26.74 -9.34
C GLU A 97 -6.49 27.80 -8.91
N ASP A 98 -7.78 27.50 -9.00
CA ASP A 98 -8.82 28.34 -8.43
C ASP A 98 -8.48 28.66 -6.98
N ASP A 99 -8.46 29.92 -6.63
CA ASP A 99 -8.13 30.48 -5.30
C ASP A 99 -9.13 30.03 -4.20
N LYS A 100 -10.01 29.09 -4.52
CA LYS A 100 -10.84 28.27 -3.62
C LYS A 100 -10.05 27.16 -2.91
N SER A 101 -8.71 27.16 -2.99
CA SER A 101 -7.88 26.38 -2.07
C SER A 101 -8.19 26.88 -0.66
N GLY A 102 -9.03 26.11 0.04
CA GLY A 102 -9.52 26.50 1.36
C GLY A 102 -8.37 26.74 2.34
N PRO A 103 -8.64 27.40 3.47
CA PRO A 103 -7.63 27.77 4.49
C PRO A 103 -6.68 26.63 4.83
N ALA A 104 -7.17 25.39 4.83
CA ALA A 104 -6.41 24.18 5.18
C ALA A 104 -5.18 23.89 4.29
N ARG A 105 -5.17 24.30 3.02
CA ARG A 105 -4.01 24.05 2.15
C ARG A 105 -2.94 25.13 2.28
N LYS A 106 -3.37 26.39 2.33
CA LYS A 106 -2.42 27.48 2.63
C LYS A 106 -1.72 27.19 3.93
N ASP A 107 -2.45 26.65 4.91
CA ASP A 107 -1.92 26.20 6.18
C ASP A 107 -0.92 25.03 6.03
N LYS A 108 -1.26 24.00 5.25
CA LYS A 108 -0.35 22.86 5.02
C LYS A 108 0.94 23.33 4.36
N GLN A 109 0.87 24.20 3.36
CA GLN A 109 2.04 24.75 2.66
C GLN A 109 2.88 25.65 3.58
N GLU A 110 2.22 26.48 4.41
CA GLU A 110 2.87 27.28 5.44
C GLU A 110 3.60 26.39 6.44
N PHE A 111 2.97 25.30 6.92
CA PHE A 111 3.55 24.35 7.86
C PHE A 111 4.75 23.61 7.27
N MET A 112 4.68 23.16 6.02
CA MET A 112 5.81 22.51 5.35
C MET A 112 6.99 23.46 5.17
N SER A 113 6.73 24.71 4.76
CA SER A 113 7.78 25.74 4.65
C SER A 113 8.42 26.04 6.01
N ALA A 114 7.63 26.15 7.06
CA ALA A 114 8.13 26.39 8.42
C ALA A 114 8.96 25.21 8.93
N MET A 115 8.53 23.96 8.65
CA MET A 115 9.27 22.75 9.02
C MET A 115 10.63 22.68 8.32
N ASP A 116 10.71 22.97 7.02
CA ASP A 116 12.00 22.97 6.31
C ASP A 116 12.95 24.05 6.82
N LYS A 117 12.46 25.26 7.13
CA LYS A 117 13.24 26.31 7.78
C LYS A 117 13.73 25.88 9.16
N ALA A 118 12.89 25.19 9.95
CA ALA A 118 13.28 24.68 11.26
C ALA A 118 14.37 23.61 11.15
N VAL A 119 14.24 22.66 10.22
CA VAL A 119 15.27 21.65 9.95
C VAL A 119 16.58 22.31 9.53
N THR A 120 16.54 23.31 8.67
CA THR A 120 17.72 24.07 8.25
C THR A 120 18.38 24.77 9.44
N TRP A 121 17.61 25.47 10.27
CA TRP A 121 18.10 26.16 11.44
C TRP A 121 18.75 25.20 12.46
N TYR A 122 18.12 24.07 12.78
CA TYR A 122 18.70 23.05 13.66
C TYR A 122 19.98 22.47 13.07
N HIS A 123 20.02 22.22 11.76
CA HIS A 123 21.17 21.66 11.08
C HIS A 123 22.38 22.61 11.12
N GLU A 124 22.19 23.87 10.76
CA GLU A 124 23.24 24.89 10.83
C GLU A 124 23.79 25.03 12.27
N ARG A 125 22.88 24.99 13.26
CA ARG A 125 23.28 25.07 14.66
C ARG A 125 24.10 23.86 15.11
N LEU A 126 23.80 22.66 14.65
CA LEU A 126 24.65 21.49 14.88
C LEU A 126 26.03 21.67 14.27
N LEU A 127 26.13 22.19 13.07
CA LEU A 127 27.42 22.31 12.36
C LEU A 127 28.30 23.43 12.93
N THR A 128 27.72 24.57 13.29
CA THR A 128 28.48 25.80 13.60
C THR A 128 28.28 26.32 15.04
N GLY A 129 27.18 25.92 15.70
CA GLY A 129 26.86 26.41 17.05
C GLY A 129 27.89 26.00 18.09
N LYS A 130 28.30 26.95 18.96
CA LYS A 130 29.23 26.67 20.06
C LYS A 130 28.59 25.77 21.12
N ASP A 131 27.30 25.92 21.34
CA ASP A 131 26.46 25.15 22.26
C ASP A 131 26.19 23.71 21.79
N ALA A 132 26.49 23.39 20.52
CA ALA A 132 26.31 22.04 19.95
C ALA A 132 27.58 21.15 20.13
N ARG A 133 28.58 21.56 20.88
CA ARG A 133 29.84 20.82 21.04
C ARG A 133 29.60 19.40 21.55
N ASP A 134 28.87 19.26 22.65
CA ASP A 134 28.60 17.96 23.28
C ASP A 134 27.76 17.04 22.37
N ALA A 135 26.82 17.63 21.60
CA ALA A 135 26.07 16.91 20.59
C ALA A 135 26.97 16.34 19.49
N ARG A 136 27.92 17.13 18.99
CA ARG A 136 28.90 16.66 17.99
C ARG A 136 29.85 15.59 18.56
N GLU A 137 30.29 15.73 19.79
CA GLU A 137 31.12 14.71 20.46
C GLU A 137 30.36 13.41 20.65
N TYR A 138 29.08 13.48 21.04
CA TYR A 138 28.21 12.32 21.13
C TYR A 138 28.01 11.64 19.76
N LEU A 139 27.69 12.38 18.70
CA LEU A 139 27.54 11.81 17.35
C LEU A 139 28.84 11.16 16.88
N LYS A 140 30.00 11.78 17.13
CA LYS A 140 31.32 11.22 16.82
C LYS A 140 31.57 9.91 17.56
N SER A 141 31.19 9.81 18.86
CA SER A 141 31.33 8.56 19.64
C SER A 141 30.46 7.42 19.08
N ARG A 142 29.42 7.75 18.33
CA ARG A 142 28.55 6.81 17.60
C ARG A 142 29.00 6.54 16.14
N GLY A 143 30.19 7.00 15.75
CA GLY A 143 30.71 6.86 14.39
C GLY A 143 30.13 7.84 13.39
N ILE A 144 29.21 8.71 13.78
CA ILE A 144 28.54 9.67 12.89
C ILE A 144 29.44 10.90 12.74
N ASN A 145 30.12 11.00 11.62
CA ASN A 145 30.96 12.13 11.26
C ASN A 145 30.15 13.29 10.64
N GLY A 146 30.83 14.39 10.31
CA GLY A 146 30.20 15.57 9.73
C GLY A 146 29.56 15.33 8.35
N GLU A 147 30.07 14.39 7.58
CA GLU A 147 29.52 14.02 6.26
C GLU A 147 28.17 13.30 6.44
N ILE A 148 28.11 12.31 7.30
CA ILE A 148 26.88 11.61 7.65
C ILE A 148 25.85 12.57 8.28
N ALA A 149 26.30 13.46 9.17
CA ALA A 149 25.42 14.47 9.76
C ALA A 149 24.79 15.40 8.69
N ARG A 150 25.53 15.76 7.64
CA ARG A 150 25.00 16.53 6.50
C ARG A 150 24.05 15.68 5.65
N GLN A 151 24.42 14.43 5.32
CA GLN A 151 23.59 13.52 4.54
C GLN A 151 22.18 13.36 5.13
N PHE A 152 22.10 13.16 6.45
CA PHE A 152 20.84 13.00 7.18
C PHE A 152 20.27 14.31 7.71
N ARG A 153 20.89 15.46 7.39
CA ARG A 153 20.50 16.80 7.86
C ARG A 153 20.31 16.87 9.40
N LEU A 154 21.12 16.11 10.16
CA LEU A 154 21.02 16.09 11.61
C LEU A 154 21.16 17.50 12.18
N GLY A 155 20.47 17.78 13.29
CA GLY A 155 20.40 19.10 13.89
C GLY A 155 20.68 19.11 15.39
N TRP A 156 20.73 20.31 15.94
CA TRP A 156 20.82 20.58 17.37
C TRP A 156 19.74 21.55 17.82
N ALA A 157 18.89 21.13 18.76
CA ALA A 157 17.98 22.00 19.47
C ALA A 157 18.64 22.46 20.76
N PRO A 158 18.92 23.77 20.90
CA PRO A 158 19.58 24.30 22.09
C PRO A 158 18.70 24.17 23.35
N ASP A 159 19.29 24.35 24.53
CA ASP A 159 18.52 24.38 25.77
C ASP A 159 17.93 25.79 26.01
N GLU A 160 17.14 26.24 25.07
CA GLU A 160 16.41 27.50 25.09
C GLU A 160 14.91 27.23 25.04
N TRP A 161 14.10 28.04 25.74
CA TRP A 161 12.67 27.82 25.83
C TRP A 161 11.90 28.16 24.53
N ASP A 162 12.38 29.13 23.79
CA ASP A 162 11.73 29.74 22.62
C ASP A 162 12.75 30.13 21.52
N GLY A 163 13.92 29.51 21.51
CA GLY A 163 15.01 29.83 20.57
C GLY A 163 14.62 29.68 19.12
N LEU A 164 14.00 28.54 18.72
CA LEU A 164 13.49 28.32 17.37
C LEU A 164 12.33 29.27 17.06
N ALA A 165 11.34 29.36 17.97
CA ALA A 165 10.15 30.17 17.76
C ALA A 165 10.48 31.64 17.51
N ASN A 166 11.49 32.17 18.19
CA ASN A 166 11.96 33.54 18.01
C ASN A 166 12.80 33.69 16.74
N ALA A 167 13.76 32.78 16.52
CA ALA A 167 14.65 32.83 15.34
C ALA A 167 13.87 32.83 14.01
N LEU A 168 12.79 32.04 13.93
CA LEU A 168 11.96 31.93 12.74
C LEU A 168 10.67 32.75 12.82
N SER A 169 10.46 33.54 13.87
CA SER A 169 9.25 34.37 14.09
C SER A 169 7.95 33.55 13.97
N LEU A 170 7.94 32.30 14.46
CA LEU A 170 6.80 31.41 14.33
C LEU A 170 5.62 31.89 15.17
N ASN A 171 4.44 31.97 14.57
CA ASN A 171 3.20 32.27 15.27
C ASN A 171 2.62 31.01 15.93
N GLU A 172 1.59 31.16 16.75
CA GLU A 172 0.95 30.06 17.49
C GLU A 172 0.39 28.99 16.55
N LYS A 173 -0.28 29.39 15.47
CA LYS A 173 -0.86 28.50 14.48
C LYS A 173 0.20 27.58 13.84
N VAL A 174 1.33 28.15 13.45
CA VAL A 174 2.44 27.41 12.85
C VAL A 174 3.11 26.49 13.87
N LEU A 175 3.34 26.97 15.10
CA LEU A 175 3.92 26.14 16.17
C LEU A 175 3.06 24.89 16.44
N LEU A 176 1.75 25.05 16.58
CA LEU A 176 0.82 23.94 16.82
C LEU A 176 0.67 23.06 15.59
N GLY A 177 0.47 23.66 14.40
CA GLY A 177 0.27 22.94 13.15
C GLY A 177 1.48 22.12 12.68
N THR A 178 2.69 22.50 13.12
CA THR A 178 3.92 21.75 12.83
C THR A 178 4.39 20.86 14.00
N GLY A 179 3.84 21.06 15.20
CA GLY A 179 4.33 20.41 16.42
C GLY A 179 5.73 20.87 16.88
N LEU A 180 6.27 21.94 16.27
CA LEU A 180 7.57 22.51 16.65
C LEU A 180 7.55 23.17 18.02
N GLY A 181 6.38 23.61 18.48
CA GLY A 181 6.23 24.26 19.76
C GLY A 181 4.77 24.33 20.21
N PHE A 182 4.53 25.00 21.30
CA PHE A 182 3.21 25.24 21.89
C PHE A 182 3.19 26.55 22.66
N VAL A 183 1.99 27.04 23.00
CA VAL A 183 1.81 28.17 23.88
C VAL A 183 1.47 27.66 25.29
N ASN A 184 2.25 28.06 26.28
CA ASN A 184 2.03 27.64 27.65
C ASN A 184 0.85 28.38 28.31
N LYS A 185 0.46 27.95 29.52
CA LYS A 185 -0.66 28.55 30.30
C LYS A 185 -0.50 30.06 30.59
N ARG A 186 0.71 30.61 30.41
CA ARG A 186 1.02 32.04 30.61
C ARG A 186 1.07 32.81 29.28
N GLY A 187 0.61 32.22 28.17
CA GLY A 187 0.62 32.83 26.85
C GLY A 187 2.00 32.94 26.20
N ARG A 188 3.03 32.24 26.69
CA ARG A 188 4.38 32.30 26.12
C ARG A 188 4.61 31.13 25.18
N ARG A 189 5.19 31.40 24.02
CA ARG A 189 5.64 30.38 23.05
C ARG A 189 6.77 29.57 23.65
N GLN A 190 6.75 28.28 23.43
CA GLN A 190 7.80 27.36 23.87
C GLN A 190 8.09 26.32 22.78
N ASP A 191 9.37 26.06 22.56
CA ASP A 191 9.83 25.01 21.65
C ASP A 191 9.55 23.63 22.24
N SER A 192 9.08 22.70 21.40
CA SER A 192 8.78 21.32 21.81
C SER A 192 10.02 20.51 22.14
N LEU A 193 11.13 20.80 21.46
CA LEU A 193 12.40 20.09 21.59
C LEU A 193 13.49 21.05 22.08
N ARG A 194 14.18 20.65 23.17
CA ARG A 194 15.29 21.41 23.77
C ARG A 194 16.37 20.45 24.23
N ALA A 195 17.63 20.91 24.20
CA ALA A 195 18.80 20.13 24.56
C ALA A 195 18.84 18.74 23.89
N ARG A 196 18.49 18.68 22.59
CA ARG A 196 18.33 17.42 21.86
C ARG A 196 19.03 17.45 20.52
N ILE A 197 19.60 16.32 20.16
CA ILE A 197 20.01 16.04 18.77
C ILE A 197 18.73 15.83 17.97
N ILE A 198 18.61 16.50 16.82
CA ILE A 198 17.45 16.47 15.95
C ILE A 198 17.69 15.54 14.79
N PHE A 199 16.73 14.66 14.54
CA PHE A 199 16.62 13.76 13.41
C PHE A 199 15.43 14.23 12.57
N PRO A 200 15.66 14.92 11.46
CA PRO A 200 14.57 15.38 10.61
C PRO A 200 13.86 14.21 9.93
N ILE A 201 12.56 14.28 9.85
CA ILE A 201 11.71 13.27 9.22
C ILE A 201 11.16 13.88 7.93
N PHE A 202 11.36 13.17 6.81
CA PHE A 202 10.96 13.60 5.48
C PHE A 202 9.88 12.68 4.93
N ASP A 203 9.04 13.23 4.07
CA ASP A 203 8.18 12.43 3.21
C ASP A 203 9.00 11.72 2.10
N PRO A 204 8.42 10.76 1.34
CA PRO A 204 9.16 10.08 0.28
C PRO A 204 9.67 11.01 -0.85
N THR A 205 9.13 12.22 -0.97
CA THR A 205 9.59 13.23 -1.95
C THR A 205 10.76 14.07 -1.45
N GLY A 206 11.13 13.95 -0.17
CA GLY A 206 12.24 14.68 0.46
C GLY A 206 11.84 16.00 1.10
N LYS A 207 10.54 16.28 1.30
CA LYS A 207 10.06 17.44 2.04
C LYS A 207 10.04 17.17 3.54
N ALA A 208 10.55 18.09 4.35
CA ALA A 208 10.52 17.96 5.80
C ALA A 208 9.09 18.04 6.35
N ILE A 209 8.67 17.04 7.13
CA ILE A 209 7.31 16.93 7.69
C ILE A 209 7.27 16.86 9.20
N ALA A 210 8.37 16.45 9.87
CA ALA A 210 8.46 16.33 11.32
C ALA A 210 9.90 16.30 11.77
N VAL A 211 10.10 16.24 13.10
CA VAL A 211 11.42 16.05 13.73
C VAL A 211 11.33 15.07 14.89
N GLY A 212 12.36 14.24 15.04
CA GLY A 212 12.62 13.46 16.24
C GLY A 212 13.76 14.08 17.03
N GLY A 213 13.69 14.04 18.36
CA GLY A 213 14.72 14.62 19.22
C GLY A 213 15.26 13.60 20.24
N ARG A 214 16.57 13.35 20.24
CA ARG A 214 17.25 12.51 21.22
C ARG A 214 17.98 13.38 22.25
N ILE A 215 17.69 13.16 23.55
CA ILE A 215 18.40 13.83 24.63
C ILE A 215 19.83 13.28 24.74
N LEU A 216 20.79 14.14 25.11
CA LEU A 216 22.15 13.68 25.41
C LEU A 216 22.15 12.82 26.68
N PRO A 217 23.01 11.78 26.78
CA PRO A 217 23.07 10.90 27.95
C PRO A 217 23.24 11.64 29.28
N ALA A 218 24.11 12.64 29.33
CA ALA A 218 24.34 13.44 30.52
C ALA A 218 23.09 14.21 31.02
N ALA A 219 22.13 14.48 30.16
CA ALA A 219 20.88 15.16 30.50
C ALA A 219 19.71 14.18 30.71
N ALA A 220 19.84 12.91 30.31
CA ALA A 220 18.77 11.91 30.38
C ALA A 220 18.47 11.48 31.84
N ASP A 221 19.49 11.47 32.69
CA ASP A 221 19.39 11.03 34.10
C ASP A 221 18.96 12.17 35.05
N VAL A 222 18.73 13.37 34.52
CA VAL A 222 18.29 14.51 35.32
C VAL A 222 16.81 14.34 35.67
N VAL A 223 16.54 14.12 36.96
CA VAL A 223 15.17 14.04 37.50
C VAL A 223 14.62 15.46 37.64
N ARG A 224 13.47 15.71 37.03
CA ARG A 224 12.74 16.99 37.15
C ARG A 224 12.19 17.19 38.57
N PRO A 225 11.82 18.42 38.94
CA PRO A 225 11.17 18.69 40.23
C PRO A 225 9.84 17.92 40.45
N ASP A 226 9.19 17.45 39.36
CA ASP A 226 8.00 16.62 39.41
C ASP A 226 8.28 15.12 39.55
N GLY A 227 9.55 14.72 39.74
CA GLY A 227 9.98 13.33 39.88
C GLY A 227 10.09 12.54 38.57
N ARG A 228 9.89 13.17 37.42
CA ARG A 228 9.96 12.51 36.09
C ARG A 228 11.31 12.78 35.43
N THR A 229 11.75 11.78 34.64
CA THR A 229 12.89 11.95 33.73
C THR A 229 12.41 12.34 32.35
N GLU A 230 13.23 13.04 31.58
CA GLU A 230 12.96 13.31 30.18
C GLU A 230 13.05 12.01 29.36
N PRO A 231 12.10 11.77 28.43
CA PRO A 231 12.19 10.60 27.58
C PRO A 231 13.43 10.67 26.68
N LYS A 232 14.11 9.53 26.52
CA LYS A 232 15.32 9.41 25.68
C LYS A 232 15.07 9.94 24.26
N TYR A 233 13.93 9.57 23.66
CA TYR A 233 13.46 10.09 22.38
C TYR A 233 12.11 10.81 22.55
N LYS A 234 11.97 11.92 21.85
CA LYS A 234 10.72 12.67 21.75
C LYS A 234 10.52 13.09 20.29
N ASN A 235 9.41 12.68 19.70
CA ASN A 235 9.07 12.96 18.30
C ASN A 235 7.95 13.99 18.22
N SER A 236 7.83 14.67 17.08
CA SER A 236 6.68 15.50 16.76
C SER A 236 5.37 14.76 17.04
N PRO A 237 4.31 15.43 17.52
CA PRO A 237 2.97 14.85 17.62
C PRO A 237 2.38 14.59 16.22
N GLU A 238 1.22 13.95 16.12
CA GLU A 238 0.41 13.95 14.90
C GLU A 238 0.08 15.39 14.49
N THR A 239 0.22 15.72 13.20
CA THR A 239 -0.03 17.06 12.67
C THR A 239 -0.68 16.97 11.28
N PRO A 240 -1.22 18.06 10.73
CA PRO A 240 -1.76 18.07 9.36
C PRO A 240 -0.75 17.68 8.26
N ILE A 241 0.56 17.74 8.55
CA ILE A 241 1.64 17.39 7.63
C ILE A 241 2.39 16.11 8.01
N TYR A 242 2.07 15.46 9.12
CA TYR A 242 2.80 14.31 9.63
C TYR A 242 1.91 13.29 10.32
N SER A 243 1.99 12.03 9.89
CA SER A 243 1.33 10.89 10.54
C SER A 243 2.36 9.80 10.87
N LYS A 244 2.49 9.47 12.18
CA LYS A 244 3.40 8.43 12.66
C LYS A 244 3.07 7.05 12.10
N ARG A 245 1.78 6.78 11.87
CA ARG A 245 1.29 5.47 11.42
C ARG A 245 1.70 5.14 9.99
N ARG A 246 1.97 6.16 9.15
CA ARG A 246 2.32 5.99 7.73
C ARG A 246 3.76 6.33 7.41
N THR A 247 4.42 7.10 8.28
CA THR A 247 5.74 7.64 8.00
C THR A 247 6.83 6.69 8.46
N LEU A 248 7.74 6.39 7.54
CA LEU A 248 8.98 5.67 7.81
C LEU A 248 10.16 6.64 7.72
N TYR A 249 10.95 6.71 8.78
CA TYR A 249 12.17 7.53 8.81
C TYR A 249 13.16 7.04 7.75
N ALA A 250 13.77 7.96 7.05
CA ALA A 250 14.79 7.76 6.02
C ALA A 250 14.31 7.12 4.71
N LEU A 251 12.99 6.90 4.52
CA LEU A 251 12.48 6.31 3.28
C LEU A 251 12.86 7.14 2.04
N ASN A 252 12.91 8.48 2.16
CA ASN A 252 13.33 9.39 1.09
C ASN A 252 14.75 9.11 0.57
N TRP A 253 15.68 8.69 1.43
CA TRP A 253 17.05 8.34 1.05
C TRP A 253 17.18 6.86 0.67
N ALA A 254 16.39 5.98 1.29
CA ALA A 254 16.49 4.54 1.14
C ALA A 254 15.78 4.01 -0.11
N LYS A 255 14.78 4.72 -0.65
CA LYS A 255 13.84 4.23 -1.68
C LYS A 255 14.53 3.68 -2.93
N GLU A 256 15.58 4.31 -3.43
CA GLU A 256 16.28 3.86 -4.64
C GLU A 256 16.94 2.49 -4.44
N ASP A 257 17.63 2.31 -3.29
CA ASP A 257 18.28 1.04 -2.95
C ASP A 257 17.25 -0.04 -2.59
N ILE A 258 16.13 0.34 -1.97
CA ILE A 258 15.00 -0.57 -1.70
C ILE A 258 14.44 -1.11 -3.02
N ILE A 259 14.12 -0.24 -3.98
CA ILE A 259 13.57 -0.62 -5.29
C ILE A 259 14.57 -1.50 -6.04
N LYS A 260 15.85 -1.11 -6.04
CA LYS A 260 16.93 -1.85 -6.73
C LYS A 260 17.15 -3.24 -6.16
N SER A 261 17.07 -3.40 -4.84
CA SER A 261 17.29 -4.68 -4.16
C SER A 261 16.01 -5.52 -4.02
N GLY A 262 14.82 -4.90 -4.11
CA GLY A 262 13.54 -5.53 -3.79
C GLY A 262 13.36 -5.83 -2.30
N GLU A 263 14.21 -5.27 -1.43
CA GLU A 263 14.27 -5.54 0.01
C GLU A 263 14.30 -4.24 0.81
N ILE A 264 13.53 -4.18 1.91
CA ILE A 264 13.55 -3.09 2.89
C ILE A 264 13.94 -3.65 4.26
N ILE A 265 14.86 -2.97 4.94
CA ILE A 265 15.27 -3.31 6.31
C ILE A 265 14.52 -2.37 7.26
N VAL A 266 13.80 -2.91 8.23
CA VAL A 266 13.06 -2.13 9.23
C VAL A 266 13.72 -2.31 10.58
N CYS A 267 14.18 -1.19 11.19
CA CYS A 267 14.78 -1.16 12.52
C CYS A 267 13.99 -0.23 13.46
N GLU A 268 14.35 -0.22 14.74
CA GLU A 268 13.59 0.51 15.77
C GLU A 268 13.92 2.01 15.81
N GLY A 269 15.19 2.36 15.60
CA GLY A 269 15.67 3.68 15.87
C GLY A 269 16.36 4.40 14.71
N TYR A 270 16.42 5.73 14.82
CA TYR A 270 17.09 6.60 13.84
C TYR A 270 18.59 6.31 13.72
N THR A 271 19.23 5.98 14.85
CA THR A 271 20.66 5.64 14.88
C THR A 271 20.97 4.33 14.19
N ASP A 272 20.03 3.37 14.22
CA ASP A 272 20.19 2.07 13.57
C ASP A 272 20.12 2.23 12.05
N VAL A 273 19.18 3.06 11.54
CA VAL A 273 19.13 3.41 10.11
C VAL A 273 20.45 3.99 9.63
N ILE A 274 21.00 4.95 10.38
CA ILE A 274 22.29 5.57 10.05
C ILE A 274 23.41 4.52 10.09
N ALA A 275 23.38 3.60 11.04
CA ALA A 275 24.35 2.53 11.16
C ALA A 275 24.30 1.56 9.98
N PHE A 276 23.10 1.18 9.52
CA PHE A 276 22.92 0.41 8.30
C PHE A 276 23.46 1.13 7.07
N PHE A 277 23.19 2.43 6.95
CA PHE A 277 23.74 3.25 5.88
C PHE A 277 25.28 3.22 5.88
N MET A 278 25.91 3.43 7.03
CA MET A 278 27.39 3.37 7.19
C MET A 278 27.95 1.97 6.92
N ALA A 279 27.19 0.91 7.18
CA ALA A 279 27.57 -0.47 6.88
C ALA A 279 27.38 -0.85 5.39
N GLY A 280 26.99 0.11 4.52
CA GLY A 280 26.78 -0.11 3.10
C GLY A 280 25.43 -0.74 2.76
N MET A 281 24.44 -0.62 3.63
CA MET A 281 23.07 -1.08 3.44
C MET A 281 22.07 0.10 3.54
N PRO A 282 22.05 1.02 2.57
CA PRO A 282 21.27 2.27 2.65
C PRO A 282 19.76 2.07 2.48
N ARG A 283 19.26 0.82 2.41
CA ARG A 283 17.85 0.45 2.31
C ARG A 283 17.14 0.27 3.64
N ALA A 284 17.70 0.80 4.74
CA ALA A 284 17.11 0.72 6.06
C ALA A 284 16.19 1.89 6.36
N VAL A 285 15.07 1.61 7.05
CA VAL A 285 14.10 2.59 7.54
C VAL A 285 13.73 2.29 8.99
N ALA A 286 13.12 3.25 9.69
CA ALA A 286 12.60 3.00 11.04
C ALA A 286 11.20 3.58 11.21
N THR A 287 10.44 3.04 12.17
CA THR A 287 9.20 3.65 12.62
C THR A 287 9.48 4.88 13.47
N CYS A 288 8.58 5.86 13.45
CA CYS A 288 8.77 7.13 14.12
C CYS A 288 8.27 7.10 15.58
N GLY A 289 8.68 6.09 16.37
CA GLY A 289 8.30 5.95 17.78
C GLY A 289 6.88 5.40 17.98
N THR A 290 6.40 4.60 17.03
CA THR A 290 5.18 3.78 17.13
C THR A 290 5.53 2.34 16.79
N ALA A 291 4.68 1.40 17.22
CA ALA A 291 4.78 0.02 16.75
C ALA A 291 4.57 -0.04 15.23
N LEU A 292 5.19 -1.04 14.60
CA LEU A 292 4.97 -1.35 13.20
C LEU A 292 3.49 -1.75 13.00
N GLY A 293 2.81 -1.11 12.07
CA GLY A 293 1.38 -1.30 11.83
C GLY A 293 1.04 -1.45 10.35
N GLU A 294 -0.22 -1.76 10.07
CA GLU A 294 -0.72 -2.03 8.71
C GLU A 294 -0.38 -0.93 7.69
N GLU A 295 -0.57 0.35 8.08
CA GLU A 295 -0.27 1.46 7.18
C GLU A 295 1.22 1.55 6.79
N HIS A 296 2.13 1.09 7.68
CA HIS A 296 3.54 0.95 7.33
C HIS A 296 3.75 -0.17 6.30
N PHE A 297 3.07 -1.32 6.45
CA PHE A 297 3.13 -2.41 5.46
C PHE A 297 2.58 -1.97 4.11
N ARG A 298 1.47 -1.24 4.08
CA ARG A 298 0.92 -0.62 2.88
C ARG A 298 1.92 0.32 2.19
N THR A 299 2.65 1.11 2.97
CA THR A 299 3.70 1.98 2.43
C THR A 299 4.86 1.16 1.88
N MET A 300 5.36 0.18 2.63
CA MET A 300 6.54 -0.62 2.26
C MET A 300 6.33 -1.47 1.01
N ARG A 301 5.12 -2.07 0.84
CA ARG A 301 4.81 -2.91 -0.33
C ARG A 301 4.98 -2.18 -1.66
N ASN A 302 4.80 -0.86 -1.65
CA ASN A 302 4.97 -0.05 -2.86
C ASN A 302 6.42 0.01 -3.32
N PHE A 303 7.38 -0.31 -2.44
CA PHE A 303 8.82 -0.21 -2.72
C PHE A 303 9.51 -1.56 -2.76
N ALA A 304 9.08 -2.53 -1.94
CA ALA A 304 9.69 -3.87 -1.86
C ALA A 304 8.67 -4.94 -1.50
N LYS A 305 8.94 -6.17 -1.98
CA LYS A 305 8.18 -7.37 -1.58
C LYS A 305 8.79 -8.06 -0.36
N ARG A 306 10.09 -7.91 -0.13
CA ARG A 306 10.79 -8.49 1.02
C ARG A 306 11.00 -7.44 2.11
N ILE A 307 10.54 -7.72 3.32
CA ILE A 307 10.69 -6.88 4.52
C ILE A 307 11.54 -7.65 5.53
N VAL A 308 12.71 -7.11 5.89
CA VAL A 308 13.59 -7.70 6.89
C VAL A 308 13.51 -6.89 8.17
N LEU A 309 12.97 -7.49 9.22
CA LEU A 309 12.92 -6.89 10.55
C LEU A 309 14.27 -7.07 11.23
N ALA A 310 14.93 -5.97 11.55
CA ALA A 310 16.21 -5.93 12.26
C ALA A 310 16.01 -5.22 13.61
N TYR A 311 15.21 -5.84 14.47
CA TYR A 311 14.90 -5.36 15.82
C TYR A 311 15.81 -5.99 16.86
N ASP A 312 15.89 -5.37 18.04
CA ASP A 312 16.55 -5.99 19.19
C ASP A 312 15.94 -7.37 19.48
N ALA A 313 16.79 -8.32 19.82
CA ALA A 313 16.42 -9.74 19.96
C ALA A 313 15.20 -9.99 20.89
N ASP A 314 14.92 -9.08 21.80
CA ASP A 314 13.84 -9.20 22.79
C ASP A 314 12.51 -8.56 22.33
N SER A 315 12.52 -7.60 21.41
CA SER A 315 11.35 -6.82 21.00
C SER A 315 10.61 -7.39 19.79
N ALA A 316 11.29 -8.08 18.88
CA ALA A 316 10.73 -8.55 17.60
C ALA A 316 9.62 -9.61 17.72
N GLY A 317 9.34 -10.12 18.91
CA GLY A 317 8.55 -11.35 19.05
C GLY A 317 7.21 -11.26 19.75
N GLN A 318 6.84 -10.16 20.40
CA GLN A 318 5.76 -10.25 21.38
C GLN A 318 4.44 -9.53 21.08
N SER A 319 4.40 -8.45 20.33
CA SER A 319 3.20 -7.60 20.39
C SER A 319 2.28 -7.60 19.17
N ALA A 320 2.59 -8.24 18.06
CA ALA A 320 1.72 -8.16 16.89
C ALA A 320 1.85 -9.33 15.89
N ALA A 321 2.24 -10.50 16.33
CA ALA A 321 2.58 -11.61 15.43
C ALA A 321 1.43 -12.05 14.50
N ALA A 322 0.21 -12.17 15.03
CA ALA A 322 -0.95 -12.52 14.22
C ALA A 322 -1.25 -11.46 13.16
N SER A 323 -1.07 -10.18 13.52
CA SER A 323 -1.25 -9.06 12.58
C SER A 323 -0.19 -9.08 11.47
N VAL A 324 1.07 -9.42 11.78
CA VAL A 324 2.13 -9.53 10.75
C VAL A 324 1.76 -10.57 9.70
N TYR A 325 1.29 -11.76 10.09
CA TYR A 325 0.85 -12.79 9.13
C TYR A 325 -0.35 -12.35 8.29
N GLN A 326 -1.28 -11.60 8.90
CA GLN A 326 -2.40 -11.02 8.17
C GLN A 326 -1.90 -10.01 7.13
N TRP A 327 -0.97 -9.14 7.51
CA TRP A 327 -0.42 -8.11 6.61
C TRP A 327 0.47 -8.72 5.52
N GLU A 328 1.25 -9.78 5.80
CA GLU A 328 1.97 -10.55 4.79
C GLU A 328 1.02 -11.01 3.68
N LYS A 329 -0.10 -11.62 4.07
CA LYS A 329 -1.11 -12.11 3.13
C LYS A 329 -1.82 -10.98 2.40
N GLN A 330 -2.27 -9.95 3.12
CA GLN A 330 -3.06 -8.84 2.58
C GLN A 330 -2.26 -7.97 1.61
N HIS A 331 -0.97 -7.78 1.92
CA HIS A 331 -0.09 -6.91 1.13
C HIS A 331 0.86 -7.66 0.21
N GLU A 332 0.78 -9.00 0.17
CA GLU A 332 1.62 -9.87 -0.65
C GLU A 332 3.13 -9.60 -0.48
N VAL A 333 3.56 -9.50 0.77
CA VAL A 333 4.96 -9.26 1.15
C VAL A 333 5.52 -10.43 1.96
N ASP A 334 6.82 -10.67 1.83
CA ASP A 334 7.56 -11.69 2.60
C ASP A 334 8.25 -11.02 3.79
N VAL A 335 7.90 -11.40 5.02
CA VAL A 335 8.54 -10.86 6.23
C VAL A 335 9.57 -11.84 6.77
N ALA A 336 10.80 -11.36 6.90
CA ALA A 336 11.91 -12.09 7.48
C ALA A 336 12.47 -11.34 8.71
N VAL A 337 13.17 -12.05 9.58
CA VAL A 337 13.81 -11.48 10.78
C VAL A 337 15.32 -11.73 10.73
N ALA A 338 16.09 -10.67 10.87
CA ALA A 338 17.53 -10.76 11.04
C ALA A 338 17.88 -11.19 12.47
N ARG A 339 18.76 -12.18 12.60
CA ARG A 339 19.22 -12.68 13.89
C ARG A 339 20.45 -11.91 14.32
N LEU A 340 20.28 -10.96 15.23
CA LEU A 340 21.39 -10.25 15.83
C LEU A 340 21.95 -11.01 17.04
N PRO A 341 23.25 -10.88 17.37
CA PRO A 341 23.81 -11.42 18.58
C PRO A 341 23.09 -10.90 19.84
N LYS A 342 22.87 -11.77 20.83
CA LYS A 342 22.17 -11.39 22.07
C LYS A 342 22.79 -10.16 22.74
N GLY A 343 21.93 -9.19 23.10
CA GLY A 343 22.34 -7.96 23.80
C GLY A 343 23.07 -6.94 22.93
N THR A 344 22.98 -7.07 21.60
CA THR A 344 23.60 -6.14 20.65
C THR A 344 22.50 -5.51 19.80
N ASP A 345 22.49 -4.18 19.70
CA ASP A 345 21.64 -3.46 18.76
C ASP A 345 22.34 -3.31 17.38
N PRO A 346 21.59 -3.02 16.30
CA PRO A 346 22.17 -2.86 14.96
C PRO A 346 23.28 -1.80 14.90
N ALA A 347 23.15 -0.71 15.64
CA ALA A 347 24.13 0.38 15.63
C ALA A 347 25.44 -0.04 16.32
N GLU A 348 25.35 -0.81 17.39
CA GLU A 348 26.53 -1.36 18.07
C GLU A 348 27.23 -2.41 17.21
N LEU A 349 26.46 -3.31 16.59
CA LEU A 349 27.01 -4.34 15.70
C LEU A 349 27.67 -3.71 14.47
N ALA A 350 27.07 -2.67 13.88
CA ALA A 350 27.64 -1.96 12.74
C ALA A 350 29.00 -1.31 13.06
N GLN A 351 29.20 -0.86 14.29
CA GLN A 351 30.47 -0.27 14.74
C GLN A 351 31.54 -1.33 15.00
N LYS A 352 31.16 -2.47 15.61
CA LYS A 352 32.08 -3.52 16.01
C LYS A 352 32.45 -4.45 14.84
N ASP A 353 31.43 -4.87 14.08
CA ASP A 353 31.57 -5.82 12.99
C ASP A 353 30.50 -5.58 11.91
N PRO A 354 30.74 -4.67 10.98
CA PRO A 354 29.81 -4.40 9.87
C PRO A 354 29.57 -5.62 8.97
N ALA A 355 30.51 -6.59 8.92
CA ALA A 355 30.34 -7.80 8.13
C ALA A 355 29.30 -8.73 8.78
N ALA A 356 29.40 -8.93 10.10
CA ALA A 356 28.39 -9.72 10.82
C ALA A 356 26.98 -9.12 10.71
N LEU A 357 26.85 -7.78 10.68
CA LEU A 357 25.56 -7.13 10.45
C LEU A 357 25.02 -7.45 9.03
N ARG A 358 25.86 -7.38 7.99
CA ARG A 358 25.46 -7.75 6.63
C ARG A 358 25.06 -9.22 6.53
N ASP A 359 25.82 -10.10 7.17
CA ASP A 359 25.53 -11.54 7.20
C ASP A 359 24.22 -11.84 7.93
N ALA A 360 23.91 -11.13 9.01
CA ALA A 360 22.62 -11.26 9.70
C ALA A 360 21.42 -10.90 8.80
N ILE A 361 21.54 -9.85 7.98
CA ILE A 361 20.51 -9.47 7.01
C ILE A 361 20.42 -10.50 5.87
N ALA A 362 21.56 -10.93 5.31
CA ALA A 362 21.60 -11.90 4.23
C ALA A 362 21.00 -13.27 4.65
N ASN A 363 21.19 -13.66 5.90
CA ASN A 363 20.69 -14.90 6.49
C ASN A 363 19.39 -14.73 7.29
N ALA A 364 18.64 -13.64 7.05
CA ALA A 364 17.36 -13.41 7.70
C ALA A 364 16.38 -14.55 7.38
N VAL A 365 15.71 -15.06 8.42
CA VAL A 365 14.79 -16.20 8.31
C VAL A 365 13.34 -15.74 8.29
N PRO A 366 12.40 -16.52 7.69
CA PRO A 366 10.98 -16.22 7.72
C PRO A 366 10.49 -15.96 9.14
N PHE A 367 9.56 -15.03 9.29
CA PHE A 367 9.05 -14.59 10.59
C PHE A 367 8.49 -15.75 11.44
N LEU A 368 7.74 -16.68 10.83
CA LEU A 368 7.24 -17.87 11.51
C LEU A 368 8.38 -18.77 12.02
N GLN A 369 9.41 -19.01 11.18
CA GLN A 369 10.58 -19.80 11.56
C GLN A 369 11.30 -19.19 12.76
N PHE A 370 11.54 -17.89 12.75
CA PHE A 370 12.16 -17.16 13.86
C PHE A 370 11.40 -17.36 15.18
N ARG A 371 10.09 -17.23 15.15
CA ARG A 371 9.24 -17.42 16.34
C ARG A 371 9.27 -18.85 16.87
N LEU A 372 9.19 -19.83 15.98
CA LEU A 372 9.28 -21.25 16.34
C LEU A 372 10.61 -21.59 17.00
N GLU A 373 11.72 -21.11 16.42
CA GLU A 373 13.04 -21.35 16.96
C GLU A 373 13.20 -20.75 18.37
N ARG A 374 12.72 -19.54 18.61
CA ARG A 374 12.73 -18.93 19.94
C ARG A 374 11.98 -19.76 20.99
N VAL A 375 10.79 -20.24 20.63
CA VAL A 375 9.99 -21.08 21.54
C VAL A 375 10.70 -22.40 21.85
N LEU A 376 11.30 -23.03 20.84
CA LEU A 376 12.01 -24.29 21.00
C LEU A 376 13.34 -24.12 21.75
N GLU A 377 14.03 -23.01 21.58
CA GLU A 377 15.25 -22.67 22.34
C GLU A 377 14.97 -22.41 23.83
N ALA A 378 13.81 -21.83 24.14
CA ALA A 378 13.39 -21.59 25.53
C ALA A 378 12.94 -22.89 26.25
N ALA A 379 12.62 -23.95 25.51
CA ALA A 379 12.15 -25.22 26.07
C ALA A 379 13.31 -26.13 26.48
N ASN A 380 13.17 -26.84 27.60
CA ASN A 380 14.12 -27.90 27.98
C ASN A 380 13.86 -29.16 27.16
N LEU A 381 14.51 -29.28 26.01
CA LEU A 381 14.34 -30.43 25.10
C LEU A 381 15.02 -31.70 25.56
N ALA A 382 15.79 -31.69 26.66
CA ALA A 382 16.45 -32.86 27.20
C ALA A 382 15.48 -33.84 27.86
N THR A 383 14.36 -33.36 28.42
CA THR A 383 13.35 -34.18 29.10
C THR A 383 12.11 -34.41 28.23
N ALA A 384 11.39 -35.50 28.46
CA ALA A 384 10.14 -35.80 27.75
C ALA A 384 9.07 -34.75 28.01
N GLU A 385 8.94 -34.31 29.26
CA GLU A 385 7.99 -33.26 29.66
C GLU A 385 8.37 -31.88 29.07
N GLY A 386 9.67 -31.58 28.97
CA GLY A 386 10.18 -30.38 28.33
C GLY A 386 9.89 -30.37 26.84
N ARG A 387 10.08 -31.51 26.13
CA ARG A 387 9.69 -31.63 24.73
C ARG A 387 8.18 -31.49 24.52
N ALA A 388 7.37 -32.08 25.42
CA ALA A 388 5.90 -31.93 25.34
C ALA A 388 5.46 -30.47 25.48
N ARG A 389 5.99 -29.76 26.49
CA ARG A 389 5.72 -28.31 26.65
C ARG A 389 6.23 -27.49 25.49
N GLY A 390 7.42 -27.82 24.95
CA GLY A 390 7.97 -27.16 23.74
C GLY A 390 7.06 -27.38 22.52
N ALA A 391 6.48 -28.59 22.39
CA ALA A 391 5.51 -28.88 21.33
C ALA A 391 4.25 -28.04 21.48
N GLU A 392 3.64 -27.99 22.66
CA GLU A 392 2.43 -27.18 22.91
C GLU A 392 2.66 -25.71 22.58
N ALA A 393 3.79 -25.14 23.01
CA ALA A 393 4.15 -23.75 22.71
C ALA A 393 4.41 -23.53 21.20
N ALA A 394 5.08 -24.46 20.52
CA ALA A 394 5.29 -24.39 19.07
C ALA A 394 3.98 -24.51 18.28
N LEU A 395 3.06 -25.41 18.70
CA LEU A 395 1.74 -25.56 18.08
C LEU A 395 0.88 -24.30 18.23
N ALA A 396 0.98 -23.59 19.35
CA ALA A 396 0.29 -22.32 19.55
C ALA A 396 0.79 -21.26 18.53
N VAL A 397 2.10 -21.17 18.31
CA VAL A 397 2.68 -20.27 17.29
C VAL A 397 2.25 -20.65 15.87
N LEU A 398 2.25 -21.96 15.55
CA LEU A 398 1.80 -22.45 14.24
C LEU A 398 0.33 -22.12 13.96
N ALA A 399 -0.52 -22.22 14.99
CA ALA A 399 -1.95 -21.97 14.84
C ALA A 399 -2.29 -20.53 14.44
N GLU A 400 -1.41 -19.57 14.71
CA GLU A 400 -1.59 -18.17 14.33
C GLU A 400 -1.40 -17.93 12.81
N HIS A 401 -0.68 -18.81 12.11
CA HIS A 401 -0.41 -18.63 10.69
C HIS A 401 -1.64 -19.00 9.84
N PRO A 402 -2.09 -18.15 8.87
CA PRO A 402 -3.35 -18.36 8.15
C PRO A 402 -3.30 -19.51 7.12
N ASN A 403 -2.10 -19.82 6.57
CA ASN A 403 -1.93 -20.82 5.52
C ASN A 403 -1.69 -22.21 6.12
N ASP A 404 -2.57 -23.17 5.80
CA ASP A 404 -2.52 -24.56 6.30
C ASP A 404 -1.34 -25.37 5.74
N LEU A 405 -0.97 -25.16 4.47
CA LEU A 405 0.17 -25.84 3.87
C LEU A 405 1.48 -25.40 4.52
N VAL A 406 1.62 -24.11 4.81
CA VAL A 406 2.78 -23.58 5.54
C VAL A 406 2.84 -24.19 6.95
N ARG A 407 1.71 -24.20 7.65
CA ARG A 407 1.63 -24.84 8.99
C ARG A 407 2.08 -26.29 8.93
N ASP A 408 1.60 -27.07 7.95
CA ASP A 408 1.95 -28.50 7.82
C ASP A 408 3.45 -28.72 7.60
N GLN A 409 4.10 -27.90 6.76
CA GLN A 409 5.54 -27.97 6.55
C GLN A 409 6.33 -27.70 7.83
N TYR A 410 5.92 -26.72 8.62
CA TYR A 410 6.58 -26.46 9.91
C TYR A 410 6.24 -27.49 10.98
N VAL A 411 5.08 -28.15 10.93
CA VAL A 411 4.78 -29.31 11.79
C VAL A 411 5.80 -30.43 11.60
N LEU A 412 6.23 -30.72 10.35
CA LEU A 412 7.28 -31.70 10.07
C LEU A 412 8.59 -31.29 10.76
N GLN A 413 9.00 -30.01 10.65
CA GLN A 413 10.24 -29.54 11.29
C GLN A 413 10.17 -29.59 12.82
N VAL A 414 9.03 -29.22 13.41
CA VAL A 414 8.80 -29.30 14.87
C VAL A 414 8.81 -30.75 15.34
N ALA A 415 8.16 -31.66 14.62
CA ALA A 415 8.14 -33.09 14.90
C ALA A 415 9.55 -33.70 14.94
N ASP A 416 10.36 -33.41 13.91
CA ASP A 416 11.74 -33.88 13.82
C ASP A 416 12.59 -33.35 14.99
N ARG A 417 12.55 -32.04 15.23
CA ARG A 417 13.36 -31.41 16.29
C ARG A 417 12.99 -31.87 17.70
N LEU A 418 11.72 -32.19 17.94
CA LEU A 418 11.21 -32.67 19.23
C LEU A 418 11.23 -34.22 19.32
N ARG A 419 11.52 -34.91 18.25
CA ARG A 419 11.45 -36.38 18.13
C ARG A 419 10.07 -36.92 18.49
N LEU A 420 9.04 -36.33 17.89
CA LEU A 420 7.64 -36.67 18.04
C LEU A 420 7.05 -37.15 16.71
N GLU A 421 6.02 -37.97 16.78
CA GLU A 421 5.29 -38.41 15.59
C GLU A 421 4.43 -37.25 15.02
N VAL A 422 4.50 -37.02 13.72
CA VAL A 422 3.74 -36.01 12.99
C VAL A 422 2.23 -36.20 13.16
N SER A 423 1.80 -37.49 13.17
CA SER A 423 0.41 -37.90 13.36
C SER A 423 -0.18 -37.45 14.70
N ALA A 424 0.66 -37.26 15.73
CA ALA A 424 0.25 -36.75 17.03
C ALA A 424 0.12 -35.23 17.07
N LEU A 425 0.86 -34.49 16.22
CA LEU A 425 0.90 -33.03 16.22
C LEU A 425 -0.18 -32.42 15.33
N ARG A 426 -0.45 -32.97 14.14
CA ARG A 426 -1.43 -32.44 13.17
C ARG A 426 -2.84 -32.21 13.78
N PRO A 427 -3.45 -33.17 14.50
CA PRO A 427 -4.75 -32.93 15.11
C PRO A 427 -4.76 -31.80 16.14
N LYS A 428 -3.67 -31.67 16.91
CA LYS A 428 -3.51 -30.62 17.92
C LYS A 428 -3.37 -29.22 17.31
N VAL A 429 -2.66 -29.06 16.18
CA VAL A 429 -2.63 -27.79 15.42
C VAL A 429 -4.03 -27.44 14.95
N ALA A 430 -4.76 -28.38 14.35
CA ALA A 430 -6.12 -28.16 13.88
C ALA A 430 -7.09 -27.77 15.02
N GLU A 431 -6.88 -28.33 16.22
CA GLU A 431 -7.63 -27.95 17.42
C GLU A 431 -7.27 -26.54 17.91
N ALA A 432 -5.96 -26.20 17.94
CA ALA A 432 -5.46 -24.88 18.32
C ALA A 432 -5.98 -23.78 17.39
N VAL A 433 -5.99 -24.01 16.08
CA VAL A 433 -6.58 -23.10 15.08
C VAL A 433 -8.06 -22.86 15.36
N ARG A 434 -8.85 -23.92 15.58
CA ARG A 434 -10.29 -23.83 15.88
C ARG A 434 -10.56 -23.06 17.19
N SER A 435 -9.77 -23.30 18.22
CA SER A 435 -9.91 -22.61 19.52
C SER A 435 -9.46 -21.14 19.45
N GLY A 436 -8.45 -20.82 18.66
CA GLY A 436 -8.00 -19.45 18.37
C GLY A 436 -9.07 -18.64 17.63
N THR A 437 -9.67 -19.21 16.60
CA THR A 437 -10.77 -18.59 15.85
C THR A 437 -11.97 -18.30 16.75
N ARG A 438 -12.29 -19.20 17.70
CA ARG A 438 -13.41 -19.00 18.64
C ARG A 438 -13.17 -17.86 19.64
N LYS A 439 -11.93 -17.67 20.11
CA LYS A 439 -11.55 -16.54 20.98
C LYS A 439 -11.59 -15.18 20.29
N LEU A 440 -11.34 -15.14 18.99
CA LEU A 440 -11.44 -13.91 18.20
C LEU A 440 -12.90 -13.50 18.00
N ILE A 441 -13.80 -14.46 17.78
CA ILE A 441 -15.24 -14.21 17.62
C ILE A 441 -15.90 -13.74 18.93
N ASP A 442 -15.44 -14.24 20.08
CA ASP A 442 -16.01 -13.90 21.40
C ASP A 442 -15.53 -12.53 21.96
N ASN A 443 -14.49 -11.92 21.37
CA ASN A 443 -13.88 -10.67 21.85
C ASN A 443 -14.12 -9.44 20.97
N GLU A 444 -14.84 -9.53 19.87
CA GLU A 444 -15.21 -8.36 19.07
C GLU A 444 -16.52 -7.74 19.58
N PRO A 445 -16.52 -6.45 19.97
CA PRO A 445 -17.76 -5.71 20.07
C PRO A 445 -18.36 -5.58 18.66
N PRO A 446 -19.70 -5.62 18.49
CA PRO A 446 -20.29 -5.53 17.17
C PRO A 446 -19.90 -4.22 16.50
N SER A 447 -19.03 -4.29 15.48
CA SER A 447 -18.69 -3.17 14.63
C SER A 447 -19.81 -2.98 13.60
N GLU A 448 -20.48 -1.84 13.65
CA GLU A 448 -21.57 -1.47 12.75
C GLU A 448 -21.12 -1.12 11.32
N ASN A 449 -19.86 -1.41 10.91
CA ASN A 449 -19.34 -1.11 9.57
C ASN A 449 -18.30 -2.14 9.13
N GLU A 450 -18.68 -3.38 8.92
CA GLU A 450 -17.94 -4.25 8.00
C GLU A 450 -18.45 -4.02 6.58
N PRO A 451 -17.57 -3.67 5.63
CA PRO A 451 -17.90 -3.86 4.23
C PRO A 451 -18.08 -5.37 4.03
N GLN A 452 -19.29 -5.78 3.72
CA GLN A 452 -19.61 -7.15 3.34
C GLN A 452 -18.58 -7.59 2.30
N GLN A 453 -17.71 -8.57 2.65
CA GLN A 453 -16.92 -9.29 1.67
C GLN A 453 -17.93 -9.94 0.71
N ARG A 454 -18.09 -9.30 -0.46
CA ARG A 454 -18.86 -9.89 -1.55
C ARG A 454 -18.21 -11.22 -1.90
N ALA A 455 -19.01 -12.28 -1.95
CA ALA A 455 -18.58 -13.60 -2.43
C ALA A 455 -17.87 -13.44 -3.78
N PRO A 456 -16.89 -14.29 -4.13
CA PRO A 456 -16.25 -14.22 -5.43
C PRO A 456 -17.32 -14.29 -6.49
N LEU A 457 -17.45 -13.22 -7.29
CA LEU A 457 -18.45 -13.08 -8.32
C LEU A 457 -18.30 -14.25 -9.31
N SER A 458 -19.43 -14.84 -9.67
CA SER A 458 -19.49 -15.86 -10.73
C SER A 458 -18.80 -15.33 -11.99
N PRO A 459 -18.08 -16.16 -12.76
CA PRO A 459 -17.37 -15.71 -13.93
C PRO A 459 -18.29 -14.91 -14.83
N MET A 460 -17.86 -13.69 -15.20
CA MET A 460 -18.65 -12.73 -15.97
C MET A 460 -19.15 -13.36 -17.27
N PRO A 461 -20.43 -13.23 -17.61
CA PRO A 461 -20.99 -13.84 -18.81
C PRO A 461 -20.27 -13.38 -20.08
N ARG A 462 -19.74 -14.33 -20.88
CA ARG A 462 -18.97 -14.05 -22.11
C ARG A 462 -19.70 -13.13 -23.11
N PRO A 463 -21.01 -13.29 -23.38
CA PRO A 463 -21.71 -12.43 -24.34
C PRO A 463 -21.67 -10.94 -23.94
N GLY A 464 -21.75 -10.64 -22.65
CA GLY A 464 -21.68 -9.25 -22.16
C GLY A 464 -20.30 -8.63 -22.33
N LEU A 465 -19.22 -9.39 -22.10
CA LEU A 465 -17.85 -8.91 -22.35
C LEU A 465 -17.61 -8.63 -23.83
N GLU A 466 -18.08 -9.50 -24.72
CA GLU A 466 -17.94 -9.31 -26.16
C GLU A 466 -18.74 -8.11 -26.66
N ALA A 467 -19.94 -7.90 -26.12
CA ALA A 467 -20.73 -6.70 -26.37
C ALA A 467 -20.02 -5.41 -25.93
N LEU A 468 -19.41 -5.39 -24.75
CA LEU A 468 -18.62 -4.25 -24.27
C LEU A 468 -17.40 -3.98 -25.14
N ARG A 469 -16.68 -5.03 -25.61
CA ARG A 469 -15.57 -4.87 -26.56
C ARG A 469 -16.03 -4.22 -27.86
N LEU A 470 -17.18 -4.63 -28.39
CA LEU A 470 -17.78 -3.98 -29.56
C LEU A 470 -18.13 -2.52 -29.31
N CYS A 471 -18.67 -2.19 -28.12
CA CYS A 471 -19.00 -0.81 -27.75
C CYS A 471 -17.76 0.10 -27.62
N VAL A 472 -16.58 -0.47 -27.28
CA VAL A 472 -15.33 0.28 -27.11
C VAL A 472 -14.59 0.43 -28.45
N HIS A 473 -14.47 -0.64 -29.24
CA HIS A 473 -13.55 -0.69 -30.38
C HIS A 473 -14.23 -0.57 -31.77
N ALA A 474 -15.54 -0.82 -31.85
CA ALA A 474 -16.23 -0.76 -33.13
C ALA A 474 -16.71 0.66 -33.48
N GLN A 475 -17.21 0.84 -34.69
CA GLN A 475 -17.76 2.11 -35.15
C GLN A 475 -18.92 2.60 -34.27
N PRO A 476 -19.11 3.92 -34.07
CA PRO A 476 -20.14 4.49 -33.21
C PRO A 476 -21.55 3.96 -33.46
N ALA A 477 -21.91 3.69 -34.74
CA ALA A 477 -23.20 3.12 -35.14
C ALA A 477 -23.46 1.72 -34.52
N ILE A 478 -22.44 0.95 -34.21
CA ILE A 478 -22.58 -0.35 -33.56
C ILE A 478 -22.92 -0.18 -32.08
N LYS A 479 -22.29 0.78 -31.40
CA LYS A 479 -22.54 1.10 -30.00
C LYS A 479 -24.01 1.49 -29.75
N GLU A 480 -24.60 2.29 -30.63
CA GLU A 480 -26.01 2.74 -30.54
C GLU A 480 -27.04 1.58 -30.58
N ARG A 481 -26.65 0.38 -31.01
CA ARG A 481 -27.49 -0.81 -31.04
C ARG A 481 -27.60 -1.51 -29.68
N PHE A 482 -26.75 -1.19 -28.72
CA PHE A 482 -26.77 -1.77 -27.39
C PHE A 482 -27.55 -0.87 -26.43
N VAL A 483 -28.26 -1.48 -25.49
CA VAL A 483 -29.01 -0.78 -24.43
C VAL A 483 -28.72 -1.44 -23.08
N ILE A 484 -28.74 -0.64 -22.03
CA ILE A 484 -28.27 -1.02 -20.67
C ILE A 484 -28.98 -2.30 -20.13
N HIS A 485 -30.26 -2.47 -20.41
CA HIS A 485 -31.00 -3.61 -19.89
C HIS A 485 -30.69 -4.95 -20.60
N TYR A 486 -29.86 -4.97 -21.64
CA TYR A 486 -29.31 -6.20 -22.21
C TYR A 486 -28.25 -6.83 -21.32
N PHE A 487 -27.59 -6.03 -20.46
CA PHE A 487 -26.52 -6.48 -19.56
C PHE A 487 -27.12 -6.95 -18.24
N ILE A 488 -26.96 -8.25 -17.92
CA ILE A 488 -27.51 -8.86 -16.69
C ILE A 488 -26.58 -8.69 -15.49
N ASN A 489 -25.26 -8.56 -15.73
CA ASN A 489 -24.25 -8.40 -14.73
C ASN A 489 -24.11 -6.91 -14.36
N GLU A 490 -24.05 -6.60 -13.06
CA GLU A 490 -23.99 -5.23 -12.52
C GLU A 490 -22.76 -4.48 -13.05
N ILE A 491 -21.59 -5.12 -13.02
CA ILE A 491 -20.31 -4.57 -13.50
C ILE A 491 -20.42 -4.22 -15.00
N GLN A 492 -21.03 -5.08 -15.81
CA GLN A 492 -21.23 -4.82 -17.23
C GLN A 492 -22.15 -3.62 -17.47
N ARG A 493 -23.19 -3.43 -16.64
CA ARG A 493 -24.08 -2.27 -16.71
C ARG A 493 -23.37 -0.98 -16.37
N GLU A 494 -22.58 -0.98 -15.29
CA GLU A 494 -21.79 0.18 -14.87
C GLU A 494 -20.79 0.60 -15.95
N ILE A 495 -20.08 -0.37 -16.55
CA ILE A 495 -19.17 -0.12 -17.65
C ILE A 495 -19.92 0.45 -18.87
N PHE A 496 -21.04 -0.16 -19.25
CA PHE A 496 -21.81 0.30 -20.40
C PHE A 496 -22.38 1.70 -20.20
N GLU A 497 -22.88 2.02 -19.01
CA GLU A 497 -23.38 3.35 -18.63
C GLU A 497 -22.24 4.38 -18.70
N GLY A 498 -21.08 4.05 -18.16
CA GLY A 498 -19.89 4.90 -18.24
C GLY A 498 -19.48 5.18 -19.68
N ILE A 499 -19.31 4.14 -20.50
CA ILE A 499 -18.96 4.29 -21.94
C ILE A 499 -20.01 5.13 -22.68
N SER A 500 -21.31 4.98 -22.33
CA SER A 500 -22.41 5.67 -23.01
C SER A 500 -22.57 7.14 -22.62
N SER A 501 -21.92 7.58 -21.55
CA SER A 501 -21.96 8.96 -21.06
C SER A 501 -21.27 10.00 -21.96
N GLY A 502 -20.48 9.55 -22.95
CA GLY A 502 -19.76 10.42 -23.88
C GLY A 502 -18.46 11.03 -23.33
N HIS A 503 -18.06 10.66 -22.11
CA HIS A 503 -16.76 11.05 -21.54
C HIS A 503 -15.62 10.24 -22.17
N ALA A 504 -14.38 10.73 -22.03
CA ALA A 504 -13.20 9.94 -22.40
C ALA A 504 -13.14 8.66 -21.54
N ILE A 505 -12.68 7.55 -22.14
CA ILE A 505 -12.65 6.25 -21.45
C ILE A 505 -11.77 6.30 -20.19
N SER A 506 -10.66 7.07 -20.23
CA SER A 506 -9.81 7.32 -19.07
C SER A 506 -10.58 7.94 -17.90
N ASP A 507 -11.47 8.89 -18.17
CA ASP A 507 -12.28 9.55 -17.14
C ASP A 507 -13.34 8.61 -16.57
N VAL A 508 -13.88 7.72 -17.42
CA VAL A 508 -14.81 6.67 -16.97
C VAL A 508 -14.12 5.70 -16.02
N ILE A 509 -12.91 5.25 -16.35
CA ILE A 509 -12.12 4.34 -15.51
C ILE A 509 -11.81 4.99 -14.17
N GLU A 510 -11.39 6.27 -14.17
CA GLU A 510 -11.11 6.98 -12.94
C GLU A 510 -12.36 7.16 -12.08
N LYS A 511 -13.48 7.52 -12.67
CA LYS A 511 -14.75 7.68 -11.96
C LYS A 511 -15.21 6.38 -11.31
N LEU A 512 -15.12 5.24 -12.01
CA LEU A 512 -15.41 3.92 -11.46
C LEU A 512 -14.50 3.61 -10.27
N SER A 513 -13.20 3.88 -10.37
CA SER A 513 -12.25 3.68 -9.26
C SER A 513 -12.55 4.58 -8.05
N GLN A 514 -12.93 5.85 -8.27
CA GLN A 514 -13.30 6.79 -7.19
C GLN A 514 -14.60 6.40 -6.50
N GLN A 515 -15.52 5.74 -7.21
CA GLN A 515 -16.78 5.22 -6.66
C GLN A 515 -16.61 3.89 -5.91
N GLY A 516 -15.40 3.31 -5.91
CA GLY A 516 -15.10 2.02 -5.29
C GLY A 516 -15.41 0.81 -6.18
N GLU A 517 -15.74 1.04 -7.46
CA GLU A 517 -16.05 0.00 -8.46
C GLU A 517 -14.75 -0.44 -9.19
N GLU A 518 -13.75 -0.88 -8.40
CA GLU A 518 -12.41 -1.22 -8.92
C GLU A 518 -12.44 -2.36 -9.93
N GLU A 519 -13.36 -3.34 -9.77
CA GLU A 519 -13.49 -4.47 -10.72
C GLU A 519 -14.01 -4.00 -12.07
N ALA A 520 -14.99 -3.09 -12.11
CA ALA A 520 -15.48 -2.49 -13.33
C ALA A 520 -14.38 -1.67 -14.04
N ALA A 521 -13.61 -0.90 -13.31
CA ALA A 521 -12.48 -0.13 -13.83
C ALA A 521 -11.40 -1.05 -14.43
N GLN A 522 -11.07 -2.16 -13.77
CA GLN A 522 -10.11 -3.15 -14.29
C GLN A 522 -10.60 -3.83 -15.57
N VAL A 523 -11.85 -4.28 -15.60
CA VAL A 523 -12.45 -4.92 -16.79
C VAL A 523 -12.50 -3.95 -17.96
N LEU A 524 -12.87 -2.70 -17.74
CA LEU A 524 -12.85 -1.68 -18.79
C LEU A 524 -11.43 -1.43 -19.30
N SER A 525 -10.43 -1.34 -18.42
CA SER A 525 -9.03 -1.18 -18.81
C SER A 525 -8.51 -2.37 -19.65
N GLU A 526 -8.88 -3.60 -19.26
CA GLU A 526 -8.57 -4.81 -20.05
C GLU A 526 -9.19 -4.76 -21.44
N ILE A 527 -10.47 -4.39 -21.54
CA ILE A 527 -11.18 -4.26 -22.80
C ILE A 527 -10.50 -3.23 -23.71
N VAL A 528 -10.18 -2.05 -23.17
CA VAL A 528 -9.56 -0.94 -23.93
C VAL A 528 -8.19 -1.31 -24.47
N VAL A 529 -7.43 -2.08 -23.72
CA VAL A 529 -6.11 -2.55 -24.12
C VAL A 529 -6.16 -3.85 -24.94
N SER A 530 -7.26 -4.62 -24.95
CA SER A 530 -7.42 -5.79 -25.81
C SER A 530 -7.80 -5.39 -27.25
N GLU A 531 -7.27 -6.03 -28.27
CA GLU A 531 -7.71 -5.80 -29.68
C GLU A 531 -8.97 -6.62 -29.98
N LEU A 532 -9.75 -6.15 -30.93
CA LEU A 532 -10.70 -7.05 -31.58
C LEU A 532 -9.88 -8.05 -32.41
N ASP A 533 -10.13 -9.34 -32.20
CA ASP A 533 -9.42 -10.41 -32.91
C ASP A 533 -9.63 -10.32 -34.44
N ARG A 534 -10.66 -9.61 -34.86
CA ARG A 534 -11.07 -9.41 -36.27
C ARG A 534 -12.11 -8.30 -36.42
N ASP A 535 -12.34 -7.83 -37.63
CA ASP A 535 -13.48 -6.99 -37.96
C ASP A 535 -14.79 -7.81 -37.89
N TYR A 536 -15.80 -7.27 -37.23
CA TYR A 536 -17.11 -7.87 -37.07
C TYR A 536 -18.04 -7.43 -38.20
N SER A 537 -18.63 -8.38 -38.93
CA SER A 537 -19.71 -8.14 -39.88
C SER A 537 -21.00 -7.76 -39.14
N GLU A 538 -21.92 -7.12 -39.83
CA GLU A 538 -23.26 -6.79 -39.30
C GLU A 538 -24.03 -8.02 -38.77
N ARG A 539 -23.83 -9.18 -39.39
CA ARG A 539 -24.42 -10.45 -38.98
C ARG A 539 -23.85 -10.92 -37.64
N GLU A 540 -22.53 -10.80 -37.43
CA GLU A 540 -21.86 -11.19 -36.18
C GLU A 540 -22.25 -10.26 -35.03
N VAL A 541 -22.36 -8.95 -35.26
CA VAL A 541 -22.88 -7.99 -34.28
C VAL A 541 -24.31 -8.35 -33.87
N SER A 542 -25.16 -8.69 -34.83
CA SER A 542 -26.53 -9.12 -34.54
C SER A 542 -26.60 -10.42 -33.75
N ALA A 543 -25.67 -11.35 -34.00
CA ALA A 543 -25.53 -12.60 -33.23
C ALA A 543 -25.12 -12.33 -31.76
N VAL A 544 -24.17 -11.41 -31.51
CA VAL A 544 -23.78 -11.01 -30.15
C VAL A 544 -24.98 -10.39 -29.42
N ILE A 545 -25.73 -9.50 -30.06
CA ILE A 545 -26.94 -8.89 -29.48
C ILE A 545 -27.98 -9.96 -29.15
N ALA A 546 -28.23 -10.91 -30.05
CA ALA A 546 -29.19 -11.99 -29.82
C ALA A 546 -28.78 -12.90 -28.66
N GLN A 547 -27.47 -13.21 -28.51
CA GLN A 547 -26.96 -13.98 -27.37
C GLN A 547 -27.12 -13.20 -26.06
N LEU A 548 -26.84 -11.90 -26.06
CA LEU A 548 -26.99 -11.05 -24.90
C LEU A 548 -28.45 -10.95 -24.45
N LEU A 549 -29.37 -10.73 -25.38
CA LEU A 549 -30.80 -10.70 -25.12
C LEU A 549 -31.32 -12.04 -24.60
N ARG A 550 -30.85 -13.16 -25.15
CA ARG A 550 -31.23 -14.49 -24.68
C ARG A 550 -30.76 -14.71 -23.23
N ALA A 551 -29.54 -14.30 -22.90
CA ALA A 551 -29.01 -14.38 -21.54
C ALA A 551 -29.86 -13.54 -20.57
N ALA A 552 -30.18 -12.29 -20.93
CA ALA A 552 -31.04 -11.40 -20.14
C ALA A 552 -32.45 -11.99 -19.93
N THR A 553 -33.07 -12.50 -20.98
CA THR A 553 -34.42 -13.10 -20.92
C THR A 553 -34.42 -14.38 -20.07
N THR A 554 -33.34 -15.17 -20.14
CA THR A 554 -33.19 -16.39 -19.32
C THR A 554 -33.05 -16.05 -17.84
N GLU A 555 -32.34 -14.98 -17.51
CA GLU A 555 -32.18 -14.53 -16.12
C GLU A 555 -33.48 -13.92 -15.58
N GLU A 556 -34.21 -13.17 -16.40
CA GLU A 556 -35.56 -12.69 -16.08
C GLU A 556 -36.48 -13.86 -15.70
N LEU A 557 -36.45 -14.96 -16.48
CA LEU A 557 -37.23 -16.17 -16.18
C LEU A 557 -36.87 -16.76 -14.80
N LYS A 558 -35.57 -16.91 -14.51
CA LYS A 558 -35.11 -17.44 -13.22
C LYS A 558 -35.54 -16.55 -12.05
N ASN A 559 -35.49 -15.22 -12.21
CA ASN A 559 -35.91 -14.29 -11.19
C ASN A 559 -37.40 -14.41 -10.88
N VAL A 560 -38.24 -14.45 -11.90
CA VAL A 560 -39.71 -14.64 -11.75
C VAL A 560 -40.02 -15.99 -11.09
N GLU A 561 -39.33 -17.07 -11.48
CA GLU A 561 -39.50 -18.39 -10.85
C GLU A 561 -39.03 -18.40 -9.40
N ARG A 562 -38.01 -17.60 -9.01
CA ARG A 562 -37.57 -17.42 -7.63
C ARG A 562 -38.60 -16.65 -6.84
N GLU A 563 -39.06 -15.51 -7.32
CA GLU A 563 -40.07 -14.67 -6.68
C GLU A 563 -41.38 -15.43 -6.44
N LEU A 564 -41.76 -16.31 -7.38
CA LEU A 564 -42.92 -17.20 -7.22
C LEU A 564 -42.68 -18.20 -6.08
N ARG A 565 -41.50 -18.79 -5.97
CA ARG A 565 -41.14 -19.71 -4.86
C ARG A 565 -41.10 -19.02 -3.51
N GLU A 566 -40.65 -17.78 -3.47
CA GLU A 566 -40.55 -16.96 -2.26
C GLU A 566 -41.88 -16.31 -1.86
N GLY A 567 -42.90 -16.40 -2.75
CA GLY A 567 -44.22 -15.82 -2.51
C GLY A 567 -44.27 -14.30 -2.58
N THR A 568 -43.29 -13.68 -3.22
CA THR A 568 -43.17 -12.22 -3.38
C THR A 568 -43.95 -11.68 -4.56
N ILE A 569 -44.37 -12.57 -5.50
CA ILE A 569 -45.22 -12.26 -6.65
C ILE A 569 -46.49 -13.14 -6.64
N ALA A 570 -47.61 -12.59 -7.07
CA ALA A 570 -48.87 -13.34 -7.18
C ALA A 570 -48.74 -14.45 -8.25
N PRO A 571 -49.25 -15.69 -7.98
CA PRO A 571 -49.05 -16.84 -8.86
C PRO A 571 -49.59 -16.65 -10.27
N ASP A 572 -50.72 -15.96 -10.45
CA ASP A 572 -51.34 -15.65 -11.75
C ASP A 572 -50.49 -14.68 -12.57
N VAL A 573 -49.90 -13.66 -11.93
CA VAL A 573 -48.97 -12.71 -12.55
C VAL A 573 -47.68 -13.41 -12.94
N ALA A 574 -47.10 -14.20 -12.03
CA ALA A 574 -45.89 -14.96 -12.30
C ALA A 574 -46.04 -15.91 -13.50
N MET A 575 -47.14 -16.67 -13.56
CA MET A 575 -47.41 -17.61 -14.64
C MET A 575 -47.64 -16.92 -16.01
N ALA A 576 -48.27 -15.73 -16.01
CA ALA A 576 -48.40 -14.91 -17.21
C ALA A 576 -47.02 -14.41 -17.69
N THR A 577 -46.20 -13.89 -16.80
CA THR A 577 -44.83 -13.42 -17.09
C THR A 577 -43.93 -14.56 -17.57
N ILE A 578 -43.97 -15.73 -16.93
CA ILE A 578 -43.18 -16.91 -17.34
C ILE A 578 -43.55 -17.32 -18.77
N ARG A 579 -44.84 -17.30 -19.11
CA ARG A 579 -45.31 -17.63 -20.47
C ARG A 579 -44.77 -16.65 -21.50
N ASP A 580 -44.87 -15.36 -21.25
CA ASP A 580 -44.36 -14.31 -22.14
C ASP A 580 -42.84 -14.40 -22.32
N VAL A 581 -42.09 -14.58 -21.23
CA VAL A 581 -40.63 -14.72 -21.25
C VAL A 581 -40.22 -15.97 -22.07
N LYS A 582 -40.91 -17.11 -21.91
CA LYS A 582 -40.62 -18.32 -22.70
C LYS A 582 -40.87 -18.11 -24.19
N ILE A 583 -41.94 -17.42 -24.57
CA ILE A 583 -42.20 -17.07 -25.99
C ILE A 583 -41.06 -16.20 -26.53
N ARG A 584 -40.57 -15.22 -25.77
CA ARG A 584 -39.43 -14.36 -26.18
C ARG A 584 -38.14 -15.17 -26.36
N ILE A 585 -37.87 -16.16 -25.49
CA ILE A 585 -36.71 -17.06 -25.60
C ILE A 585 -36.78 -17.90 -26.87
N ASP A 586 -37.96 -18.45 -27.18
CA ASP A 586 -38.17 -19.29 -28.36
C ASP A 586 -38.03 -18.48 -29.66
N LEU A 587 -38.55 -17.25 -29.70
CA LEU A 587 -38.38 -16.34 -30.84
C LEU A 587 -36.91 -15.98 -31.09
N LEU A 588 -36.15 -15.73 -30.05
CA LEU A 588 -34.70 -15.48 -30.13
C LEU A 588 -33.90 -16.72 -30.52
N GLY A 589 -34.45 -17.93 -30.29
CA GLY A 589 -33.89 -19.22 -30.70
C GLY A 589 -34.17 -19.54 -32.17
N GLY A 590 -35.38 -19.25 -32.63
CA GLY A 590 -35.82 -19.51 -34.02
C GLY A 590 -35.11 -18.61 -35.05
N ALA A 591 -34.78 -17.38 -34.68
CA ALA A 591 -34.05 -16.46 -35.55
C ALA A 591 -32.65 -16.95 -35.92
N GLN A 592 -31.96 -17.69 -35.02
CA GLN A 592 -30.64 -18.29 -35.30
C GLN A 592 -30.71 -19.56 -36.17
N ALA A 593 -31.78 -20.33 -36.06
CA ALA A 593 -31.97 -21.55 -36.88
C ALA A 593 -32.28 -21.21 -38.34
N ALA A 594 -33.05 -20.16 -38.58
CA ALA A 594 -33.39 -19.69 -39.93
C ALA A 594 -32.19 -19.10 -40.69
N ASP A 595 -31.25 -18.51 -39.97
CA ASP A 595 -29.99 -17.96 -40.53
C ASP A 595 -28.91 -19.04 -40.78
N ALA A 596 -28.98 -20.19 -40.11
CA ALA A 596 -28.03 -21.30 -40.29
C ALA A 596 -28.43 -22.23 -41.48
N GLU A 597 -29.66 -22.18 -41.98
CA GLU A 597 -30.12 -22.95 -43.14
C GLU A 597 -29.94 -22.23 -44.49
N GLN A 598 -29.40 -20.98 -44.48
CA GLN A 598 -29.15 -20.21 -45.70
C GLN A 598 -27.64 -20.09 -46.06
N ASP A 599 -26.78 -20.80 -45.40
CA ASP A 599 -25.40 -21.11 -45.79
C ASP A 599 -25.35 -22.56 -46.26
#